data_0bf5ad0baf64a910f643046f5df5b18d
#
_entry.id   0bf5ad0baf64a910f643046f5df5b18d
#
_cell.length_a   1.000
_cell.length_b   1.000
_cell.length_c   1.000
_cell.angle_alpha   90.00
_cell.angle_beta   90.00
_cell.angle_gamma   90.00
#
_symmetry.space_group_name_H-M   'P 1'
#
loop_
_entity.id
_entity.type
_entity.pdbx_description
1 polymer ?
#
loop_
_entity_poly.entity_id
_entity_poly.type
_entity_poly.pdbx_seq_one_letter_code
_entity_poly.pdbx_strand_id
1 'polypeptide(L)'
;MNFIEKYIITFNKCNLFFIILLSTISSFLFVLFGYLIKTVIDNKDSIGEINSLLIFIACFLSIRFLMPAGYSISEYLTQKTNIELSVKLREQVIDNIQNSHQEHFLKKNKGELNKVIESMLSSASSLFYTICSDVVPLLIQMIGIIITICISVNTLIAIEFIIIMAIYIIFVIKMTQRRFPMMKSVALSSKFASGRMFDMMHMYPMDKAFHTTDKSRKRVIQAVNTHSEKQRKVNNEFFLFGISSAFLSVIFSSLIILSAYWMFLHGRASRGSIIMLATFLFQVF
;
A
#
# COMPACT_ATOMS: atom_id res chain seq x y z
N MET A 1 -6.36 6.95 17.78
CA MET A 1 -5.18 6.08 17.90
C MET A 1 -5.42 4.90 18.85
N ASN A 2 -5.97 5.10 20.06
CA ASN A 2 -6.17 4.01 21.04
C ASN A 2 -7.07 2.83 20.61
N PHE A 3 -7.98 3.01 19.64
CA PHE A 3 -8.90 1.95 19.24
C PHE A 3 -8.22 0.89 18.35
N ILE A 4 -7.41 1.34 17.40
CA ILE A 4 -6.69 0.45 16.47
C ILE A 4 -5.55 -0.28 17.20
N GLU A 5 -4.81 0.41 18.09
CA GLU A 5 -3.75 -0.21 18.90
C GLU A 5 -4.27 -1.33 19.81
N LYS A 6 -5.40 -1.08 20.51
CA LYS A 6 -6.00 -2.08 21.40
C LYS A 6 -6.43 -3.34 20.66
N TYR A 7 -6.80 -3.22 19.38
CA TYR A 7 -7.33 -4.33 18.58
C TYR A 7 -6.26 -5.08 17.79
N ILE A 8 -5.26 -4.39 17.25
CA ILE A 8 -4.13 -5.04 16.57
C ILE A 8 -3.30 -5.85 17.58
N ILE A 9 -3.13 -5.35 18.81
CA ILE A 9 -2.30 -5.98 19.84
C ILE A 9 -3.02 -7.17 20.53
N THR A 10 -4.35 -7.17 20.61
CA THR A 10 -5.13 -8.29 21.18
C THR A 10 -5.35 -9.44 20.22
N PHE A 11 -5.07 -9.22 18.93
CA PHE A 11 -5.20 -10.25 17.89
C PHE A 11 -3.98 -11.16 17.88
N ASN A 12 -4.26 -12.44 17.79
CA ASN A 12 -3.37 -13.61 17.67
C ASN A 12 -1.91 -13.22 17.38
N LYS A 13 -1.17 -12.84 18.44
CA LYS A 13 0.23 -12.34 18.36
C LYS A 13 1.11 -13.28 17.54
N CYS A 14 0.76 -14.57 17.52
CA CYS A 14 1.46 -15.58 16.78
C CYS A 14 1.32 -15.37 15.26
N ASN A 15 0.11 -15.12 14.75
CA ASN A 15 -0.09 -14.89 13.31
C ASN A 15 0.61 -13.61 12.84
N LEU A 16 0.53 -12.51 13.63
CA LEU A 16 1.25 -11.28 13.32
C LEU A 16 2.76 -11.47 13.29
N PHE A 17 3.29 -12.24 14.24
CA PHE A 17 4.71 -12.56 14.26
C PHE A 17 5.14 -13.33 13.00
N PHE A 18 4.37 -14.36 12.59
CA PHE A 18 4.66 -15.09 11.36
C PHE A 18 4.55 -14.23 10.10
N ILE A 19 3.56 -13.34 10.01
CA ILE A 19 3.42 -12.40 8.89
C ILE A 19 4.67 -11.51 8.78
N ILE A 20 5.09 -10.90 9.89
CA ILE A 20 6.27 -10.03 9.94
C ILE A 20 7.53 -10.82 9.63
N LEU A 21 7.69 -12.00 10.17
CA LEU A 21 8.85 -12.85 9.95
C LEU A 21 8.98 -13.28 8.47
N LEU A 22 7.89 -13.72 7.84
CA LEU A 22 7.90 -14.11 6.43
C LEU A 22 8.13 -12.91 5.51
N SER A 23 7.52 -11.77 5.81
CA SER A 23 7.75 -10.54 5.05
C SER A 23 9.20 -10.05 5.18
N THR A 24 9.80 -10.20 6.36
CA THR A 24 11.22 -9.88 6.61
C THR A 24 12.15 -10.77 5.79
N ILE A 25 11.88 -12.09 5.79
CA ILE A 25 12.67 -13.06 4.99
C ILE A 25 12.55 -12.73 3.50
N SER A 26 11.37 -12.46 2.98
CA SER A 26 11.16 -12.14 1.57
C SER A 26 11.84 -10.83 1.16
N SER A 27 11.80 -9.82 2.03
CA SER A 27 12.50 -8.54 1.82
C SER A 27 14.02 -8.72 1.84
N PHE A 28 14.54 -9.56 2.74
CA PHE A 28 15.97 -9.87 2.80
C PHE A 28 16.43 -10.63 1.55
N LEU A 29 15.67 -11.60 1.08
CA LEU A 29 15.95 -12.35 -0.16
C LEU A 29 16.02 -11.41 -1.37
N PHE A 30 15.19 -10.38 -1.42
CA PHE A 30 15.26 -9.37 -2.47
C PHE A 30 16.59 -8.60 -2.45
N VAL A 31 17.03 -8.14 -1.29
CA VAL A 31 18.31 -7.44 -1.14
C VAL A 31 19.47 -8.34 -1.50
N LEU A 32 19.42 -9.60 -1.06
CA LEU A 32 20.42 -10.61 -1.36
C LEU A 32 20.48 -10.91 -2.87
N PHE A 33 19.34 -10.91 -3.56
CA PHE A 33 19.28 -11.05 -5.02
C PHE A 33 20.07 -9.95 -5.74
N GLY A 34 19.86 -8.68 -5.37
CA GLY A 34 20.63 -7.57 -5.92
C GLY A 34 22.14 -7.69 -5.66
N TYR A 35 22.51 -8.12 -4.45
CA TYR A 35 23.91 -8.36 -4.09
C TYR A 35 24.55 -9.52 -4.88
N LEU A 36 23.83 -10.60 -5.11
CA LEU A 36 24.28 -11.72 -5.96
C LEU A 36 24.56 -11.27 -7.39
N ILE A 37 23.70 -10.44 -7.99
CA ILE A 37 23.96 -9.90 -9.32
C ILE A 37 25.28 -9.12 -9.34
N LYS A 38 25.53 -8.29 -8.31
CA LYS A 38 26.79 -7.58 -8.18
C LYS A 38 27.98 -8.51 -8.15
N THR A 39 27.98 -9.52 -7.27
CA THR A 39 29.11 -10.44 -7.09
C THR A 39 29.45 -11.21 -8.34
N VAL A 40 28.44 -11.60 -9.12
CA VAL A 40 28.61 -12.29 -10.39
C VAL A 40 29.30 -11.40 -11.44
N ILE A 41 28.87 -10.15 -11.54
CA ILE A 41 29.43 -9.23 -12.53
C ILE A 41 30.87 -8.82 -12.18
N ASP A 42 31.13 -8.68 -10.89
CA ASP A 42 32.47 -8.27 -10.42
C ASP A 42 33.50 -9.43 -10.47
N ASN A 43 33.05 -10.69 -10.28
CA ASN A 43 33.92 -11.87 -10.26
C ASN A 43 33.91 -12.68 -11.57
N LYS A 44 33.97 -11.99 -12.70
CA LYS A 44 33.83 -12.58 -14.03
C LYS A 44 34.86 -13.71 -14.29
N ASP A 45 36.04 -13.60 -13.75
CA ASP A 45 37.15 -14.55 -13.94
C ASP A 45 36.96 -15.86 -13.16
N SER A 46 36.27 -15.83 -12.02
CA SER A 46 35.95 -17.02 -11.21
C SER A 46 34.77 -17.84 -11.74
N ILE A 47 33.97 -17.30 -12.65
CA ILE A 47 32.79 -17.95 -13.24
C ILE A 47 33.20 -18.84 -14.46
N GLY A 48 34.44 -18.80 -14.89
CA GLY A 48 34.94 -19.66 -15.97
C GLY A 48 34.94 -21.17 -15.65
N GLU A 49 34.78 -21.55 -14.39
CA GLU A 49 34.58 -22.94 -14.00
C GLU A 49 33.07 -23.32 -14.02
N ILE A 50 32.74 -24.41 -14.74
CA ILE A 50 31.35 -24.91 -14.90
C ILE A 50 30.68 -25.09 -13.56
N ASN A 51 31.38 -25.50 -12.51
CA ASN A 51 30.82 -25.72 -11.17
C ASN A 51 30.37 -24.41 -10.51
N SER A 52 31.11 -23.33 -10.67
CA SER A 52 30.75 -22.02 -10.09
C SER A 52 29.50 -21.43 -10.77
N LEU A 53 29.37 -21.62 -12.06
CA LEU A 53 28.20 -21.21 -12.85
C LEU A 53 26.94 -21.99 -12.45
N LEU A 54 27.06 -23.31 -12.25
CA LEU A 54 25.94 -24.16 -11.78
C LEU A 54 25.46 -23.74 -10.38
N ILE A 55 26.37 -23.47 -9.45
CA ILE A 55 26.04 -23.01 -8.10
C ILE A 55 25.31 -21.67 -8.18
N PHE A 56 25.80 -20.73 -9.01
CA PHE A 56 25.13 -19.44 -9.18
C PHE A 56 23.71 -19.60 -9.71
N ILE A 57 23.52 -20.41 -10.77
CA ILE A 57 22.20 -20.68 -11.35
C ILE A 57 21.27 -21.28 -10.29
N ALA A 58 21.74 -22.25 -9.51
CA ALA A 58 20.96 -22.88 -8.46
C ALA A 58 20.55 -21.86 -7.38
N CYS A 59 21.45 -21.02 -6.90
CA CYS A 59 21.16 -19.94 -5.95
C CYS A 59 20.15 -18.92 -6.53
N PHE A 60 20.35 -18.50 -7.76
CA PHE A 60 19.47 -17.57 -8.46
C PHE A 60 18.04 -18.13 -8.56
N LEU A 61 17.89 -19.36 -9.03
CA LEU A 61 16.57 -20.03 -9.15
C LEU A 61 15.92 -20.25 -7.79
N SER A 62 16.70 -20.61 -6.77
CA SER A 62 16.20 -20.78 -5.40
C SER A 62 15.65 -19.47 -4.84
N ILE A 63 16.38 -18.37 -4.96
CA ILE A 63 15.91 -17.06 -4.49
C ILE A 63 14.69 -16.60 -5.31
N ARG A 64 14.72 -16.79 -6.64
CA ARG A 64 13.63 -16.44 -7.52
C ARG A 64 12.33 -17.18 -7.20
N PHE A 65 12.41 -18.39 -6.68
CA PHE A 65 11.27 -19.17 -6.21
C PHE A 65 10.86 -18.79 -4.78
N LEU A 66 11.80 -18.73 -3.83
CA LEU A 66 11.54 -18.51 -2.41
C LEU A 66 10.96 -17.11 -2.13
N MET A 67 11.38 -16.09 -2.87
CA MET A 67 10.92 -14.72 -2.68
C MET A 67 9.40 -14.56 -2.93
N PRO A 68 8.83 -14.93 -4.10
CA PRO A 68 7.40 -14.83 -4.32
C PRO A 68 6.61 -15.86 -3.50
N ALA A 69 7.15 -17.03 -3.21
CA ALA A 69 6.52 -18.02 -2.35
C ALA A 69 6.35 -17.49 -0.92
N GLY A 70 7.40 -16.92 -0.35
CA GLY A 70 7.34 -16.28 0.98
C GLY A 70 6.38 -15.11 1.04
N TYR A 71 6.37 -14.26 0.00
CA TYR A 71 5.39 -13.18 -0.13
C TYR A 71 3.95 -13.70 -0.19
N SER A 72 3.67 -14.71 -1.02
CA SER A 72 2.32 -15.29 -1.16
C SER A 72 1.84 -15.94 0.14
N ILE A 73 2.72 -16.60 0.89
CA ILE A 73 2.37 -17.18 2.20
C ILE A 73 2.07 -16.07 3.21
N SER A 74 2.88 -15.01 3.25
CA SER A 74 2.65 -13.85 4.11
C SER A 74 1.33 -13.16 3.77
N GLU A 75 1.03 -12.98 2.48
CA GLU A 75 -0.22 -12.40 2.00
C GLU A 75 -1.44 -13.26 2.39
N TYR A 76 -1.37 -14.57 2.22
CA TYR A 76 -2.42 -15.49 2.65
C TYR A 76 -2.70 -15.38 4.16
N LEU A 77 -1.66 -15.36 4.98
CA LEU A 77 -1.80 -15.19 6.44
C LEU A 77 -2.40 -13.83 6.79
N THR A 78 -2.00 -12.78 6.09
CA THR A 78 -2.54 -11.42 6.27
C THR A 78 -4.02 -11.39 5.91
N GLN A 79 -4.43 -11.98 4.79
CA GLN A 79 -5.84 -12.06 4.38
C GLN A 79 -6.66 -12.86 5.39
N LYS A 80 -6.18 -14.01 5.85
CA LYS A 80 -6.84 -14.82 6.88
C LYS A 80 -7.06 -14.02 8.16
N THR A 81 -6.01 -13.36 8.66
CA THR A 81 -6.08 -12.53 9.86
C THR A 81 -7.01 -11.33 9.68
N ASN A 82 -7.04 -10.75 8.48
CA ASN A 82 -7.94 -9.64 8.14
C ASN A 82 -9.42 -10.05 8.14
N ILE A 83 -9.74 -11.27 7.68
CA ILE A 83 -11.10 -11.83 7.76
C ILE A 83 -11.51 -11.99 9.23
N GLU A 84 -10.66 -12.58 10.06
CA GLU A 84 -10.92 -12.74 11.50
C GLU A 84 -11.12 -11.37 12.19
N LEU A 85 -10.32 -10.36 11.84
CA LEU A 85 -10.48 -8.97 12.31
C LEU A 85 -11.83 -8.40 11.91
N SER A 86 -12.21 -8.57 10.66
CA SER A 86 -13.48 -8.11 10.12
C SER A 86 -14.69 -8.70 10.84
N VAL A 87 -14.65 -10.01 11.18
CA VAL A 87 -15.70 -10.68 11.95
C VAL A 87 -15.82 -10.07 13.35
N LYS A 88 -14.72 -9.96 14.08
CA LYS A 88 -14.74 -9.40 15.44
C LYS A 88 -15.17 -7.93 15.49
N LEU A 89 -14.77 -7.13 14.49
CA LEU A 89 -15.24 -5.75 14.39
C LEU A 89 -16.76 -5.68 14.14
N ARG A 90 -17.32 -6.63 13.36
CA ARG A 90 -18.77 -6.72 13.15
C ARG A 90 -19.50 -7.12 14.44
N GLU A 91 -19.02 -8.10 15.16
CA GLU A 91 -19.57 -8.50 16.46
C GLU A 91 -19.66 -7.30 17.42
N GLN A 92 -18.59 -6.54 17.56
CA GLN A 92 -18.58 -5.34 18.41
C GLN A 92 -19.53 -4.24 17.94
N VAL A 93 -19.65 -4.04 16.64
CA VAL A 93 -20.64 -3.07 16.11
C VAL A 93 -22.05 -3.54 16.48
N ILE A 94 -22.34 -4.82 16.38
CA ILE A 94 -23.64 -5.40 16.77
C ILE A 94 -23.87 -5.21 18.27
N ASP A 95 -22.90 -5.55 19.13
CA ASP A 95 -22.99 -5.38 20.58
C ASP A 95 -23.23 -3.90 20.96
N ASN A 96 -22.50 -2.98 20.33
CA ASN A 96 -22.67 -1.54 20.56
C ASN A 96 -24.03 -1.04 20.09
N ILE A 97 -24.57 -1.59 19.02
CA ILE A 97 -25.93 -1.28 18.53
C ILE A 97 -26.97 -1.77 19.55
N GLN A 98 -26.82 -2.99 20.03
CA GLN A 98 -27.77 -3.56 21.01
C GLN A 98 -27.77 -2.80 22.36
N ASN A 99 -26.58 -2.34 22.80
CA ASN A 99 -26.42 -1.62 24.06
C ASN A 99 -26.68 -0.10 23.96
N SER A 100 -26.97 0.43 22.78
CA SER A 100 -27.21 1.86 22.60
C SER A 100 -28.69 2.24 22.75
N HIS A 101 -28.95 3.44 23.30
CA HIS A 101 -30.33 3.94 23.49
C HIS A 101 -31.05 4.11 22.14
N GLN A 102 -32.28 3.64 22.04
CA GLN A 102 -33.13 3.69 20.84
C GLN A 102 -33.28 5.09 20.22
N GLU A 103 -33.23 6.16 21.02
CA GLU A 103 -33.33 7.53 20.53
C GLU A 103 -32.25 7.94 19.51
N HIS A 104 -31.04 7.37 19.62
CA HIS A 104 -29.95 7.64 18.66
C HIS A 104 -30.20 7.03 17.27
N PHE A 105 -30.96 5.94 17.20
CA PHE A 105 -31.29 5.25 15.95
C PHE A 105 -32.50 5.85 15.24
N LEU A 106 -33.47 6.37 16.00
CA LEU A 106 -34.67 6.98 15.46
C LEU A 106 -34.42 8.30 14.73
N LYS A 107 -33.36 9.04 15.11
CA LYS A 107 -33.01 10.35 14.52
C LYS A 107 -32.10 10.27 13.29
N LYS A 108 -31.51 9.13 12.97
CA LYS A 108 -30.60 8.98 11.84
C LYS A 108 -31.22 8.15 10.72
N ASN A 109 -30.95 8.55 9.49
CA ASN A 109 -31.32 7.77 8.31
C ASN A 109 -30.58 6.41 8.35
N LYS A 110 -31.36 5.30 8.33
CA LYS A 110 -30.86 3.94 8.43
C LYS A 110 -29.87 3.60 7.31
N GLY A 111 -30.11 4.10 6.09
CA GLY A 111 -29.22 3.90 4.94
C GLY A 111 -27.86 4.61 5.12
N GLU A 112 -27.87 5.81 5.70
CA GLU A 112 -26.62 6.52 6.03
C GLU A 112 -25.83 5.81 7.12
N LEU A 113 -26.52 5.31 8.16
CA LEU A 113 -25.89 4.60 9.25
C LEU A 113 -25.21 3.30 8.76
N ASN A 114 -25.94 2.51 7.96
CA ASN A 114 -25.39 1.28 7.37
C ASN A 114 -24.15 1.58 6.53
N LYS A 115 -24.19 2.62 5.69
CA LYS A 115 -23.04 3.01 4.88
C LYS A 115 -21.84 3.46 5.72
N VAL A 116 -22.05 4.13 6.84
CA VAL A 116 -20.98 4.51 7.77
C VAL A 116 -20.34 3.29 8.41
N ILE A 117 -21.16 2.32 8.86
CA ILE A 117 -20.67 1.07 9.44
C ILE A 117 -19.85 0.27 8.43
N GLU A 118 -20.37 0.06 7.22
CA GLU A 118 -19.66 -0.64 6.15
C GLU A 118 -18.35 0.05 5.78
N SER A 119 -18.38 1.39 5.65
CA SER A 119 -17.18 2.18 5.37
C SER A 119 -16.14 2.09 6.49
N MET A 120 -16.57 2.07 7.75
CA MET A 120 -15.67 1.89 8.89
C MET A 120 -15.00 0.51 8.87
N LEU A 121 -15.78 -0.55 8.67
CA LEU A 121 -15.28 -1.92 8.61
C LEU A 121 -14.31 -2.12 7.44
N SER A 122 -14.68 -1.66 6.24
CA SER A 122 -13.82 -1.77 5.05
C SER A 122 -12.54 -0.96 5.19
N SER A 123 -12.59 0.23 5.78
CA SER A 123 -11.40 1.06 6.03
C SER A 123 -10.47 0.43 7.05
N ALA A 124 -11.00 -0.16 8.13
CA ALA A 124 -10.19 -0.85 9.14
C ALA A 124 -9.47 -2.07 8.53
N SER A 125 -10.20 -2.89 7.76
CA SER A 125 -9.64 -4.04 7.03
C SER A 125 -8.57 -3.61 6.02
N SER A 126 -8.82 -2.57 5.23
CA SER A 126 -7.86 -2.05 4.26
C SER A 126 -6.61 -1.49 4.92
N LEU A 127 -6.74 -0.76 6.03
CA LEU A 127 -5.59 -0.24 6.78
C LEU A 127 -4.73 -1.37 7.34
N PHE A 128 -5.34 -2.39 7.94
CA PHE A 128 -4.61 -3.55 8.45
C PHE A 128 -3.84 -4.25 7.33
N TYR A 129 -4.52 -4.53 6.21
CA TYR A 129 -3.90 -5.17 5.05
C TYR A 129 -2.73 -4.35 4.52
N THR A 130 -2.92 -3.06 4.25
CA THR A 130 -1.87 -2.17 3.72
C THR A 130 -0.68 -2.07 4.67
N ILE A 131 -0.89 -1.97 5.97
CA ILE A 131 0.21 -1.91 6.93
C ILE A 131 1.03 -3.21 6.90
N CYS A 132 0.36 -4.37 6.96
CA CYS A 132 1.05 -5.66 7.05
C CYS A 132 1.65 -6.13 5.72
N SER A 133 0.97 -5.92 4.59
CA SER A 133 1.40 -6.43 3.28
C SER A 133 2.30 -5.47 2.51
N ASP A 134 2.15 -4.14 2.70
CA ASP A 134 2.87 -3.17 1.89
C ASP A 134 3.89 -2.38 2.73
N VAL A 135 3.44 -1.75 3.83
CA VAL A 135 4.28 -0.79 4.58
C VAL A 135 5.42 -1.48 5.33
N VAL A 136 5.12 -2.55 6.07
CA VAL A 136 6.13 -3.25 6.88
C VAL A 136 7.22 -3.89 6.01
N PRO A 137 6.90 -4.67 4.95
CA PRO A 137 7.92 -5.22 4.06
C PRO A 137 8.76 -4.14 3.37
N LEU A 138 8.12 -3.06 2.90
CA LEU A 138 8.82 -1.95 2.25
C LEU A 138 9.85 -1.28 3.18
N LEU A 139 9.48 -0.99 4.44
CA LEU A 139 10.40 -0.39 5.40
C LEU A 139 11.61 -1.29 5.68
N ILE A 140 11.39 -2.59 5.87
CA ILE A 140 12.45 -3.56 6.09
C ILE A 140 13.37 -3.64 4.88
N GLN A 141 12.80 -3.68 3.68
CA GLN A 141 13.54 -3.70 2.42
C GLN A 141 14.39 -2.45 2.23
N MET A 142 13.85 -1.27 2.52
CA MET A 142 14.60 -0.01 2.44
C MET A 142 15.80 0.02 3.36
N ILE A 143 15.64 -0.44 4.62
CA ILE A 143 16.74 -0.56 5.57
C ILE A 143 17.82 -1.52 5.03
N GLY A 144 17.40 -2.67 4.51
CA GLY A 144 18.31 -3.66 3.90
C GLY A 144 19.08 -3.10 2.70
N ILE A 145 18.40 -2.35 1.82
CA ILE A 145 19.02 -1.69 0.67
C ILE A 145 20.08 -0.67 1.12
N ILE A 146 19.76 0.20 2.09
CA ILE A 146 20.67 1.22 2.59
C ILE A 146 21.94 0.56 3.18
N ILE A 147 21.76 -0.47 4.02
CA ILE A 147 22.87 -1.22 4.61
C ILE A 147 23.74 -1.84 3.51
N THR A 148 23.12 -2.46 2.50
CA THR A 148 23.84 -3.11 1.40
C THR A 148 24.62 -2.10 0.56
N ILE A 149 24.03 -0.94 0.25
CA ILE A 149 24.73 0.14 -0.48
C ILE A 149 25.92 0.66 0.34
N CYS A 150 25.74 0.87 1.64
CA CYS A 150 26.79 1.36 2.52
C CYS A 150 28.01 0.42 2.57
N ILE A 151 27.75 -0.91 2.67
CA ILE A 151 28.81 -1.92 2.77
C ILE A 151 29.44 -2.24 1.41
N SER A 152 28.63 -2.33 0.37
CA SER A 152 29.04 -2.91 -0.92
C SER A 152 29.48 -1.90 -1.96
N VAL A 153 29.09 -0.62 -1.83
CA VAL A 153 29.37 0.41 -2.83
C VAL A 153 30.18 1.54 -2.21
N ASN A 154 29.52 2.45 -1.55
CA ASN A 154 30.16 3.59 -0.88
C ASN A 154 29.13 4.29 0.04
N THR A 155 29.61 4.76 1.19
CA THR A 155 28.80 5.51 2.16
C THR A 155 28.20 6.80 1.56
N LEU A 156 28.90 7.45 0.62
CA LEU A 156 28.39 8.68 -0.03
C LEU A 156 27.11 8.41 -0.84
N ILE A 157 27.06 7.30 -1.61
CA ILE A 157 25.86 6.90 -2.38
C ILE A 157 24.73 6.52 -1.42
N ALA A 158 25.03 5.89 -0.29
CA ALA A 158 24.03 5.57 0.72
C ALA A 158 23.39 6.85 1.31
N ILE A 159 24.19 7.88 1.59
CA ILE A 159 23.69 9.18 2.08
C ILE A 159 22.84 9.87 1.00
N GLU A 160 23.31 9.89 -0.25
CA GLU A 160 22.56 10.43 -1.38
C GLU A 160 21.19 9.73 -1.53
N PHE A 161 21.17 8.40 -1.44
CA PHE A 161 19.95 7.61 -1.48
C PHE A 161 18.98 8.00 -0.35
N ILE A 162 19.47 8.15 0.88
CA ILE A 162 18.64 8.56 2.04
C ILE A 162 18.05 9.96 1.83
N ILE A 163 18.83 10.92 1.32
CA ILE A 163 18.38 12.29 1.06
C ILE A 163 17.27 12.28 -0.01
N ILE A 164 17.49 11.57 -1.10
CA ILE A 164 16.53 11.45 -2.19
C ILE A 164 15.22 10.81 -1.70
N MET A 165 15.32 9.76 -0.89
CA MET A 165 14.15 9.11 -0.29
C MET A 165 13.39 10.05 0.65
N ALA A 166 14.09 10.84 1.46
CA ALA A 166 13.44 11.83 2.33
C ALA A 166 12.67 12.88 1.52
N ILE A 167 13.26 13.38 0.43
CA ILE A 167 12.61 14.33 -0.48
C ILE A 167 11.36 13.70 -1.12
N TYR A 168 11.46 12.45 -1.59
CA TYR A 168 10.34 11.72 -2.17
C TYR A 168 9.19 11.52 -1.17
N ILE A 169 9.50 11.13 0.06
CA ILE A 169 8.50 10.96 1.14
C ILE A 169 7.82 12.30 1.43
N ILE A 170 8.55 13.41 1.53
CA ILE A 170 7.97 14.75 1.75
C ILE A 170 7.03 15.12 0.60
N PHE A 171 7.41 14.84 -0.65
CA PHE A 171 6.55 15.04 -1.82
C PHE A 171 5.25 14.25 -1.71
N VAL A 172 5.32 12.95 -1.40
CA VAL A 172 4.15 12.07 -1.24
C VAL A 172 3.23 12.58 -0.12
N ILE A 173 3.79 12.97 1.03
CA ILE A 173 3.02 13.50 2.16
C ILE A 173 2.27 14.78 1.74
N LYS A 174 2.94 15.75 1.12
CA LYS A 174 2.31 17.01 0.67
C LYS A 174 1.18 16.76 -0.32
N MET A 175 1.38 15.86 -1.28
CA MET A 175 0.35 15.51 -2.27
C MET A 175 -0.83 14.79 -1.64
N THR A 176 -0.59 13.92 -0.66
CA THR A 176 -1.64 13.24 0.10
C THR A 176 -2.46 14.21 0.93
N GLN A 177 -1.80 15.15 1.63
CA GLN A 177 -2.48 16.20 2.40
C GLN A 177 -3.38 17.07 1.52
N ARG A 178 -2.95 17.41 0.32
CA ARG A 178 -3.76 18.16 -0.64
C ARG A 178 -5.03 17.39 -1.08
N ARG A 179 -4.92 16.07 -1.26
CA ARG A 179 -6.04 15.22 -1.70
C ARG A 179 -7.00 14.83 -0.58
N PHE A 180 -6.56 14.83 0.66
CA PHE A 180 -7.35 14.38 1.80
C PHE A 180 -8.73 15.09 1.93
N PRO A 181 -8.87 16.43 1.81
CA PRO A 181 -10.16 17.11 1.88
C PRO A 181 -11.08 16.72 0.71
N MET A 182 -10.53 16.47 -0.47
CA MET A 182 -11.30 16.03 -1.64
C MET A 182 -11.86 14.62 -1.41
N MET A 183 -11.05 13.69 -0.92
CA MET A 183 -11.48 12.34 -0.56
C MET A 183 -12.57 12.36 0.51
N LYS A 184 -12.45 13.22 1.53
CA LYS A 184 -13.48 13.43 2.54
C LYS A 184 -14.79 13.91 1.91
N SER A 185 -14.74 14.84 0.95
CA SER A 185 -15.93 15.33 0.25
C SER A 185 -16.61 14.26 -0.61
N VAL A 186 -15.82 13.34 -1.21
CA VAL A 186 -16.33 12.17 -1.94
C VAL A 186 -17.03 11.20 -0.98
N ALA A 187 -16.42 10.88 0.16
CA ALA A 187 -17.03 10.02 1.17
C ALA A 187 -18.37 10.56 1.68
N LEU A 188 -18.45 11.87 1.95
CA LEU A 188 -19.69 12.52 2.35
C LEU A 188 -20.76 12.48 1.26
N SER A 189 -20.39 12.71 0.00
CA SER A 189 -21.35 12.64 -1.12
C SER A 189 -21.79 11.21 -1.41
N SER A 190 -20.94 10.21 -1.24
CA SER A 190 -21.30 8.79 -1.33
C SER A 190 -22.33 8.42 -0.27
N LYS A 191 -22.11 8.84 0.99
CA LYS A 191 -23.03 8.64 2.09
C LYS A 191 -24.42 9.26 1.78
N PHE A 192 -24.43 10.51 1.28
CA PHE A 192 -25.67 11.20 0.92
C PHE A 192 -26.42 10.49 -0.22
N ALA A 193 -25.71 10.07 -1.29
CA ALA A 193 -26.29 9.35 -2.41
C ALA A 193 -26.90 8.00 -1.97
N SER A 194 -26.17 7.25 -1.12
CA SER A 194 -26.66 5.98 -0.55
C SER A 194 -27.91 6.19 0.33
N GLY A 195 -27.94 7.25 1.14
CA GLY A 195 -29.11 7.61 1.93
C GLY A 195 -30.34 7.90 1.05
N ARG A 196 -30.17 8.70 -0.02
CA ARG A 196 -31.27 9.00 -0.96
C ARG A 196 -31.77 7.76 -1.70
N MET A 197 -30.86 6.84 -2.06
CA MET A 197 -31.25 5.59 -2.69
C MET A 197 -32.07 4.70 -1.73
N PHE A 198 -31.64 4.64 -0.48
CA PHE A 198 -32.38 3.91 0.57
C PHE A 198 -33.76 4.51 0.82
N ASP A 199 -33.88 5.86 0.92
CA ASP A 199 -35.16 6.56 1.07
C ASP A 199 -36.10 6.23 -0.09
N MET A 200 -35.61 6.25 -1.33
CA MET A 200 -36.42 5.92 -2.51
C MET A 200 -36.93 4.47 -2.44
N MET A 201 -36.09 3.51 -2.04
CA MET A 201 -36.53 2.11 -1.91
C MET A 201 -37.56 1.93 -0.82
N HIS A 202 -37.40 2.60 0.30
CA HIS A 202 -38.33 2.52 1.43
C HIS A 202 -39.67 3.16 1.12
N MET A 203 -39.65 4.31 0.41
CA MET A 203 -40.85 5.05 0.03
C MET A 203 -41.47 4.57 -1.28
N TYR A 204 -40.94 3.56 -1.96
CA TYR A 204 -41.40 3.10 -3.26
C TYR A 204 -42.91 2.78 -3.33
N PRO A 205 -43.53 2.08 -2.34
CA PRO A 205 -44.96 1.82 -2.38
C PRO A 205 -45.79 3.10 -2.34
N MET A 206 -45.39 4.09 -1.54
CA MET A 206 -46.03 5.40 -1.45
C MET A 206 -45.83 6.22 -2.74
N ASP A 207 -44.61 6.26 -3.24
CA ASP A 207 -44.28 6.96 -4.49
C ASP A 207 -45.08 6.42 -5.67
N LYS A 208 -45.38 5.12 -5.69
CA LYS A 208 -46.20 4.50 -6.71
C LYS A 208 -47.66 4.84 -6.53
N ALA A 209 -48.17 4.84 -5.29
CA ALA A 209 -49.57 5.20 -4.99
C ALA A 209 -49.86 6.67 -5.33
N PHE A 210 -48.89 7.58 -5.10
CA PHE A 210 -49.06 9.02 -5.37
C PHE A 210 -48.51 9.48 -6.72
N HIS A 211 -48.06 8.58 -7.59
CA HIS A 211 -47.43 8.88 -8.90
C HIS A 211 -46.22 9.82 -8.83
N THR A 212 -45.43 9.76 -7.72
CA THR A 212 -44.28 10.60 -7.48
C THR A 212 -42.93 9.91 -7.80
N THR A 213 -42.93 8.73 -8.39
CA THR A 213 -41.76 7.92 -8.72
C THR A 213 -40.69 8.67 -9.53
N ASP A 214 -41.12 9.49 -10.54
CA ASP A 214 -40.21 10.27 -11.36
C ASP A 214 -39.48 11.36 -10.58
N LYS A 215 -40.13 11.97 -9.60
CA LYS A 215 -39.54 12.98 -8.74
C LYS A 215 -38.51 12.37 -7.79
N SER A 216 -38.80 11.22 -7.20
CA SER A 216 -37.86 10.48 -6.35
C SER A 216 -36.66 9.99 -7.15
N ARG A 217 -36.87 9.44 -8.36
CA ARG A 217 -35.80 9.05 -9.29
C ARG A 217 -34.87 10.21 -9.64
N LYS A 218 -35.40 11.37 -10.00
CA LYS A 218 -34.60 12.56 -10.33
C LYS A 218 -33.71 12.98 -9.17
N ARG A 219 -34.20 12.95 -7.92
CA ARG A 219 -33.43 13.29 -6.72
C ARG A 219 -32.25 12.34 -6.49
N VAL A 220 -32.46 11.03 -6.67
CA VAL A 220 -31.42 10.02 -6.54
C VAL A 220 -30.35 10.21 -7.63
N ILE A 221 -30.76 10.36 -8.90
CA ILE A 221 -29.87 10.58 -10.03
C ILE A 221 -29.03 11.85 -9.80
N GLN A 222 -29.61 12.93 -9.32
CA GLN A 222 -28.87 14.15 -9.01
C GLN A 222 -27.81 13.93 -7.93
N ALA A 223 -28.13 13.20 -6.85
CA ALA A 223 -27.19 12.87 -5.79
C ALA A 223 -26.03 11.99 -6.30
N VAL A 224 -26.34 10.98 -7.13
CA VAL A 224 -25.37 10.10 -7.76
C VAL A 224 -24.44 10.88 -8.72
N ASN A 225 -25.00 11.76 -9.53
CA ASN A 225 -24.19 12.61 -10.45
C ASN A 225 -23.25 13.53 -9.68
N THR A 226 -23.72 14.15 -8.59
CA THR A 226 -22.88 14.99 -7.72
C THR A 226 -21.74 14.18 -7.11
N HIS A 227 -22.00 12.94 -6.67
CA HIS A 227 -20.98 12.04 -6.17
C HIS A 227 -19.97 11.68 -7.28
N SER A 228 -20.45 11.34 -8.48
CA SER A 228 -19.62 10.96 -9.63
C SER A 228 -18.71 12.11 -10.08
N GLU A 229 -19.20 13.35 -10.08
CA GLU A 229 -18.38 14.53 -10.40
C GLU A 229 -17.23 14.73 -9.40
N LYS A 230 -17.52 14.58 -8.11
CA LYS A 230 -16.49 14.66 -7.07
C LYS A 230 -15.49 13.53 -7.20
N GLN A 231 -15.94 12.31 -7.48
CA GLN A 231 -15.08 11.16 -7.70
C GLN A 231 -14.16 11.36 -8.91
N ARG A 232 -14.69 11.92 -10.02
CA ARG A 232 -13.86 12.25 -11.19
C ARG A 232 -12.76 13.26 -10.87
N LYS A 233 -13.06 14.30 -10.07
CA LYS A 233 -12.03 15.26 -9.63
C LYS A 233 -10.92 14.59 -8.82
N VAL A 234 -11.27 13.69 -7.90
CA VAL A 234 -10.27 12.93 -7.14
C VAL A 234 -9.45 12.02 -8.05
N ASN A 235 -10.09 11.33 -9.01
CA ASN A 235 -9.38 10.47 -9.95
C ASN A 235 -8.40 11.26 -10.84
N ASN A 236 -8.76 12.46 -11.27
CA ASN A 236 -7.85 13.34 -12.02
C ASN A 236 -6.64 13.75 -11.19
N GLU A 237 -6.82 14.07 -9.91
CA GLU A 237 -5.69 14.36 -8.99
C GLU A 237 -4.82 13.11 -8.75
N PHE A 238 -5.41 11.91 -8.71
CA PHE A 238 -4.64 10.65 -8.65
C PHE A 238 -3.80 10.43 -9.90
N PHE A 239 -4.37 10.69 -11.07
CA PHE A 239 -3.68 10.59 -12.34
C PHE A 239 -2.49 11.56 -12.42
N LEU A 240 -2.70 12.84 -12.07
CA LEU A 240 -1.64 13.85 -12.03
C LEU A 240 -0.55 13.48 -11.02
N PHE A 241 -0.93 12.96 -9.85
CA PHE A 241 0.03 12.47 -8.87
C PHE A 241 0.84 11.30 -9.42
N GLY A 242 0.21 10.32 -10.07
CA GLY A 242 0.90 9.17 -10.67
C GLY A 242 1.95 9.61 -11.69
N ILE A 243 1.60 10.51 -12.62
CA ILE A 243 2.54 11.05 -13.59
C ILE A 243 3.68 11.84 -12.90
N SER A 244 3.34 12.71 -11.94
CA SER A 244 4.34 13.50 -11.24
C SER A 244 5.31 12.64 -10.43
N SER A 245 4.80 11.58 -9.79
CA SER A 245 5.65 10.65 -9.04
C SER A 245 6.54 9.81 -9.96
N ALA A 246 6.03 9.36 -11.11
CA ALA A 246 6.82 8.64 -12.11
C ALA A 246 7.93 9.54 -12.69
N PHE A 247 7.64 10.80 -13.00
CA PHE A 247 8.65 11.75 -13.47
C PHE A 247 9.73 12.01 -12.41
N LEU A 248 9.32 12.17 -11.16
CA LEU A 248 10.25 12.38 -10.04
C LEU A 248 11.13 11.14 -9.80
N SER A 249 10.55 9.94 -9.91
CA SER A 249 11.31 8.68 -9.76
C SER A 249 12.39 8.53 -10.84
N VAL A 250 12.09 8.92 -12.08
CA VAL A 250 13.08 8.90 -13.18
C VAL A 250 14.24 9.87 -12.88
N ILE A 251 13.93 11.11 -12.44
CA ILE A 251 14.97 12.10 -12.08
C ILE A 251 15.86 11.54 -10.95
N PHE A 252 15.27 11.02 -9.89
CA PHE A 252 16.00 10.52 -8.74
C PHE A 252 16.83 9.28 -9.08
N SER A 253 16.28 8.35 -9.85
CA SER A 253 17.01 7.19 -10.33
C SER A 253 18.19 7.60 -11.22
N SER A 254 18.00 8.58 -12.10
CA SER A 254 19.06 9.09 -12.97
C SER A 254 20.18 9.74 -12.16
N LEU A 255 19.88 10.52 -11.12
CA LEU A 255 20.88 11.14 -10.26
C LEU A 255 21.77 10.09 -9.56
N ILE A 256 21.15 9.08 -8.96
CA ILE A 256 21.86 8.01 -8.26
C ILE A 256 22.73 7.18 -9.24
N ILE A 257 22.21 6.87 -10.43
CA ILE A 257 22.99 6.12 -11.43
C ILE A 257 24.15 6.94 -11.96
N LEU A 258 23.95 8.26 -12.19
CA LEU A 258 25.02 9.17 -12.63
C LEU A 258 26.11 9.32 -11.57
N SER A 259 25.75 9.46 -10.29
CA SER A 259 26.73 9.52 -9.20
C SER A 259 27.51 8.21 -9.07
N ALA A 260 26.84 7.06 -9.20
CA ALA A 260 27.49 5.75 -9.21
C ALA A 260 28.42 5.57 -10.41
N TYR A 261 28.04 6.04 -11.60
CA TYR A 261 28.85 6.02 -12.80
C TYR A 261 30.09 6.94 -12.65
N TRP A 262 29.91 8.13 -12.09
CA TRP A 262 31.03 9.03 -11.79
C TRP A 262 32.04 8.38 -10.82
N MET A 263 31.57 7.71 -9.78
CA MET A 263 32.44 6.97 -8.86
C MET A 263 33.13 5.78 -9.54
N PHE A 264 32.47 5.12 -10.48
CA PHE A 264 33.07 4.05 -11.27
C PHE A 264 34.26 4.57 -12.11
N LEU A 265 34.10 5.72 -12.76
CA LEU A 265 35.21 6.34 -13.53
C LEU A 265 36.43 6.69 -12.67
N HIS A 266 36.23 6.97 -11.38
CA HIS A 266 37.31 7.23 -10.42
C HIS A 266 37.79 5.98 -9.69
N GLY A 267 37.40 4.79 -10.12
CA GLY A 267 37.82 3.52 -9.53
C GLY A 267 37.31 3.22 -8.12
N ARG A 268 36.24 3.96 -7.68
CA ARG A 268 35.67 3.82 -6.34
C ARG A 268 34.39 2.95 -6.30
N ALA A 269 33.89 2.52 -7.44
CA ALA A 269 32.75 1.63 -7.56
C ALA A 269 33.02 0.57 -8.64
N SER A 270 32.39 -0.60 -8.53
CA SER A 270 32.48 -1.67 -9.52
C SER A 270 31.34 -1.60 -10.54
N ARG A 271 31.51 -2.32 -11.67
CA ARG A 271 30.42 -2.47 -12.68
C ARG A 271 29.18 -3.14 -12.08
N GLY A 272 29.38 -4.15 -11.26
CA GLY A 272 28.31 -4.83 -10.56
C GLY A 272 27.55 -3.93 -9.59
N SER A 273 28.21 -2.95 -8.99
CA SER A 273 27.57 -1.96 -8.10
C SER A 273 26.53 -1.11 -8.82
N ILE A 274 26.80 -0.68 -10.06
CA ILE A 274 25.86 0.12 -10.85
C ILE A 274 24.59 -0.70 -11.17
N ILE A 275 24.75 -1.96 -11.56
CA ILE A 275 23.62 -2.83 -11.92
C ILE A 275 22.82 -3.20 -10.66
N MET A 276 23.49 -3.44 -9.53
CA MET A 276 22.81 -3.64 -8.25
C MET A 276 21.98 -2.43 -7.84
N LEU A 277 22.52 -1.21 -7.95
CA LEU A 277 21.79 0.03 -7.68
C LEU A 277 20.59 0.18 -8.61
N ALA A 278 20.72 -0.07 -9.91
CA ALA A 278 19.62 -0.02 -10.85
C ALA A 278 18.51 -1.01 -10.47
N THR A 279 18.86 -2.22 -10.01
CA THR A 279 17.90 -3.22 -9.51
C THR A 279 17.15 -2.72 -8.28
N PHE A 280 17.83 -2.10 -7.34
CA PHE A 280 17.22 -1.54 -6.12
C PHE A 280 16.31 -0.35 -6.42
N LEU A 281 16.74 0.55 -7.32
CA LEU A 281 15.93 1.70 -7.73
C LEU A 281 14.63 1.29 -8.42
N PHE A 282 14.69 0.27 -9.27
CA PHE A 282 13.49 -0.27 -9.94
C PHE A 282 12.45 -0.84 -8.95
N GLN A 283 12.90 -1.30 -7.80
CA GLN A 283 11.99 -1.84 -6.77
C GLN A 283 11.42 -0.77 -5.85
N VAL A 284 12.19 0.28 -5.57
CA VAL A 284 11.81 1.31 -4.60
C VAL A 284 10.89 2.36 -5.22
N PHE A 285 11.10 2.68 -6.50
CA PHE A 285 10.33 3.67 -7.25
C PHE A 285 9.38 3.03 -8.26
#